data_4edf1a494fbc0f6e6b4ef353719c33f5
#
_entry.id   4edf1a494fbc0f6e6b4ef353719c33f5
#
_cell.length_a   1.000
_cell.length_b   1.000
_cell.length_c   1.000
_cell.angle_alpha   90.00
_cell.angle_beta   90.00
_cell.angle_gamma   90.00
#
_symmetry.space_group_name_H-M   'P 1'
#
loop_
_entity.id
_entity.type
_entity.pdbx_description
1 polymer ?
#
loop_
_entity_poly.entity_id
_entity_poly.type
_entity_poly.pdbx_seq_one_letter_code
_entity_poly.pdbx_strand_id
1 'polypeptide(L)'
;MGAMTPPSRKSCYNFRVISIDKVVDGDTIDVTIDLGFDLYKKERVRVAGVDTPEKRTRNLEEKALGLDATAWIKDHLEGAIDGDDDLIIRTELDGGVGKYGRLLGWLYIGDAIVSLNEKMIDDGFAWAYDGGKKNKDFEELREIRRNQGTYVDPTD
;
A
#
# COMPACT_ATOMS: atom_id res chain seq x y z
N MET A 1 16.37 3.81 11.73
CA MET A 1 15.04 3.43 12.23
C MET A 1 14.46 2.35 11.37
N GLY A 2 13.88 1.33 11.96
CA GLY A 2 13.26 0.24 11.23
C GLY A 2 11.91 0.61 10.61
N ALA A 3 11.46 -0.20 9.67
CA ALA A 3 10.11 -0.11 9.14
C ALA A 3 9.08 -0.38 10.24
N MET A 4 7.89 0.17 10.08
CA MET A 4 6.75 -0.21 10.92
C MET A 4 6.45 -1.70 10.70
N THR A 5 6.02 -2.37 11.75
CA THR A 5 5.59 -3.77 11.66
C THR A 5 4.07 -3.86 11.80
N PRO A 6 3.43 -4.82 11.12
CA PRO A 6 2.00 -5.03 11.29
C PRO A 6 1.68 -5.44 12.74
N PRO A 7 0.52 -5.04 13.28
CA PRO A 7 0.10 -5.50 14.59
C PRO A 7 -0.16 -7.02 14.57
N SER A 8 0.02 -7.68 15.70
CA SER A 8 -0.29 -9.09 15.84
C SER A 8 -1.80 -9.33 15.72
N ARG A 9 -2.20 -10.56 15.36
CA ARG A 9 -3.61 -10.91 15.19
C ARG A 9 -4.44 -10.72 16.47
N LYS A 10 -3.81 -10.73 17.63
CA LYS A 10 -4.49 -10.53 18.92
C LYS A 10 -4.65 -9.05 19.29
N SER A 11 -3.94 -8.16 18.63
CA SER A 11 -3.95 -6.73 18.93
C SER A 11 -4.45 -5.88 17.75
N CYS A 12 -5.27 -6.46 16.91
CA CYS A 12 -5.77 -5.78 15.71
C CYS A 12 -7.16 -6.27 15.33
N TYR A 13 -7.81 -5.50 14.46
CA TYR A 13 -8.99 -5.93 13.73
C TYR A 13 -8.59 -6.43 12.35
N ASN A 14 -9.27 -7.46 11.85
CA ASN A 14 -9.13 -7.95 10.47
C ASN A 14 -10.50 -7.95 9.82
N PHE A 15 -10.63 -7.26 8.69
CA PHE A 15 -11.89 -7.15 7.96
C PHE A 15 -11.65 -7.48 6.49
N ARG A 16 -12.69 -7.98 5.83
CA ARG A 16 -12.66 -8.17 4.38
C ARG A 16 -12.95 -6.86 3.66
N VAL A 17 -12.14 -6.57 2.64
CA VAL A 17 -12.40 -5.46 1.71
C VAL A 17 -13.23 -6.01 0.56
N ILE A 18 -14.41 -5.45 0.33
CA ILE A 18 -15.31 -5.95 -0.72
C ILE A 18 -15.20 -5.21 -2.03
N SER A 19 -14.72 -3.97 -2.01
CA SER A 19 -14.49 -3.23 -3.24
C SER A 19 -13.38 -2.21 -3.08
N ILE A 20 -12.68 -1.95 -4.19
CA ILE A 20 -11.71 -0.86 -4.33
C ILE A 20 -12.45 0.25 -5.07
N ASP A 21 -12.78 1.31 -4.34
CA ASP A 21 -13.59 2.40 -4.90
C ASP A 21 -12.73 3.39 -5.68
N LYS A 22 -11.49 3.60 -5.24
CA LYS A 22 -10.52 4.46 -5.93
C LYS A 22 -9.11 4.19 -5.43
N VAL A 23 -8.15 4.15 -6.33
CA VAL A 23 -6.73 4.19 -5.99
C VAL A 23 -6.29 5.64 -6.17
N VAL A 24 -6.06 6.34 -5.05
CA VAL A 24 -5.70 7.76 -5.06
C VAL A 24 -4.22 7.93 -5.43
N ASP A 25 -3.36 7.22 -4.70
CA ASP A 25 -1.91 7.15 -4.90
C ASP A 25 -1.44 5.74 -4.59
N GLY A 26 -0.17 5.47 -4.79
CA GLY A 26 0.40 4.15 -4.44
C GLY A 26 0.25 3.79 -2.98
N ASP A 27 0.09 4.77 -2.10
CA ASP A 27 -0.02 4.58 -0.66
C ASP A 27 -1.36 5.03 -0.06
N THR A 28 -2.34 5.39 -0.90
CA THR A 28 -3.66 5.87 -0.45
C THR A 28 -4.76 5.32 -1.34
N ILE A 29 -5.69 4.61 -0.73
CA ILE A 29 -6.80 3.95 -1.44
C ILE A 29 -8.13 4.23 -0.75
N ASP A 30 -9.20 4.29 -1.55
CA ASP A 30 -10.57 4.36 -1.06
C ASP A 30 -11.20 2.98 -1.24
N VAL A 31 -11.74 2.43 -0.17
CA VAL A 31 -12.28 1.06 -0.15
C VAL A 31 -13.62 1.02 0.56
N THR A 32 -14.37 -0.05 0.31
CA THR A 32 -15.54 -0.42 1.11
C THR A 32 -15.19 -1.67 1.91
N ILE A 33 -15.36 -1.60 3.22
CA ILE A 33 -14.99 -2.63 4.18
C ILE A 33 -16.26 -3.32 4.68
N ASP A 34 -16.24 -4.64 4.72
CA ASP A 34 -17.30 -5.47 5.31
C ASP A 34 -17.02 -5.63 6.81
N LEU A 35 -17.88 -5.03 7.63
CA LEU A 35 -17.77 -5.11 9.10
C LEU A 35 -18.50 -6.32 9.68
N GLY A 36 -19.15 -7.12 8.84
CA GLY A 36 -20.03 -8.19 9.29
C GLY A 36 -21.43 -7.66 9.62
N PHE A 37 -22.36 -8.56 9.85
CA PHE A 37 -23.76 -8.22 10.22
C PHE A 37 -24.44 -7.31 9.18
N ASP A 38 -24.09 -7.45 7.90
CA ASP A 38 -24.59 -6.59 6.81
C ASP A 38 -24.24 -5.11 6.99
N LEU A 39 -23.16 -4.81 7.72
CA LEU A 39 -22.65 -3.46 7.91
C LEU A 39 -21.42 -3.24 7.01
N TYR A 40 -21.42 -2.14 6.27
CA TYR A 40 -20.36 -1.78 5.35
C TYR A 40 -19.91 -0.35 5.63
N LYS A 41 -18.61 -0.10 5.49
CA LYS A 41 -18.07 1.24 5.72
C LYS A 41 -17.11 1.60 4.60
N LYS A 42 -17.27 2.81 4.06
CA LYS A 42 -16.32 3.40 3.12
C LYS A 42 -15.24 4.14 3.88
N GLU A 43 -13.99 3.84 3.56
CA GLU A 43 -12.83 4.43 4.22
C GLU A 43 -11.77 4.83 3.21
N ARG A 44 -11.09 5.95 3.50
CA ARG A 44 -9.83 6.28 2.85
C ARG A 44 -8.71 5.71 3.71
N VAL A 45 -7.96 4.79 3.13
CA VAL A 45 -6.92 4.03 3.82
C VAL A 45 -5.54 4.53 3.38
N ARG A 46 -4.70 4.84 4.36
CA ARG A 46 -3.27 5.04 4.16
C ARG A 46 -2.60 3.67 4.31
N VAL A 47 -1.89 3.24 3.29
CA VAL A 47 -1.15 1.96 3.34
C VAL A 47 -0.01 2.12 4.35
N ALA A 48 -0.11 1.39 5.46
CA ALA A 48 0.79 1.57 6.60
C ALA A 48 2.23 1.13 6.29
N GLY A 49 3.19 1.85 6.85
CA GLY A 49 4.60 1.47 6.78
C GLY A 49 5.29 1.77 5.46
N VAL A 50 4.62 2.38 4.50
CA VAL A 50 5.18 2.68 3.18
C VAL A 50 5.03 4.16 2.82
N ASP A 51 5.94 4.64 1.99
CA ASP A 51 5.83 5.93 1.31
C ASP A 51 6.17 5.71 -0.17
N THR A 52 5.36 6.25 -1.05
CA THR A 52 5.56 6.12 -2.49
C THR A 52 5.99 7.46 -3.10
N PRO A 53 6.70 7.42 -4.24
CA PRO A 53 6.98 8.66 -4.97
C PRO A 53 5.69 9.39 -5.34
N GLU A 54 5.76 10.72 -5.37
CA GLU A 54 4.61 11.55 -5.69
C GLU A 54 4.28 11.47 -7.19
N LYS A 55 3.03 11.25 -7.55
CA LYS A 55 2.60 11.30 -8.94
C LYS A 55 2.14 12.69 -9.37
N ARG A 56 1.78 13.55 -8.40
CA ARG A 56 1.35 14.94 -8.64
C ARG A 56 2.50 15.88 -8.34
N THR A 57 3.52 15.86 -9.18
CA THR A 57 4.73 16.64 -9.02
C THR A 57 5.20 17.14 -10.37
N ARG A 58 5.98 18.22 -10.38
CA ARG A 58 6.66 18.74 -11.58
C ARG A 58 7.93 17.97 -11.88
N ASN A 59 8.46 17.23 -10.92
CA ASN A 59 9.62 16.37 -11.12
C ASN A 59 9.19 15.14 -11.93
N LEU A 60 9.61 15.08 -13.19
CA LEU A 60 9.20 14.01 -14.11
C LEU A 60 9.70 12.64 -13.70
N GLU A 61 10.88 12.56 -13.09
CA GLU A 61 11.44 11.32 -12.56
C GLU A 61 10.57 10.76 -11.42
N GLU A 62 10.25 11.60 -10.45
CA GLU A 62 9.40 11.23 -9.34
C GLU A 62 7.99 10.87 -9.81
N LYS A 63 7.44 11.66 -10.72
CA LYS A 63 6.11 11.42 -11.27
C LYS A 63 6.00 10.05 -11.93
N ALA A 64 6.98 9.67 -12.73
CA ALA A 64 7.00 8.36 -13.40
C ALA A 64 6.99 7.22 -12.38
N LEU A 65 7.81 7.32 -11.34
CA LEU A 65 7.86 6.32 -10.28
C LEU A 65 6.57 6.30 -9.46
N GLY A 66 5.95 7.45 -9.22
CA GLY A 66 4.67 7.56 -8.53
C GLY A 66 3.53 6.91 -9.32
N LEU A 67 3.50 7.09 -10.64
CA LEU A 67 2.54 6.43 -11.51
C LEU A 67 2.73 4.92 -11.52
N ASP A 68 3.98 4.45 -11.52
CA ASP A 68 4.30 3.03 -11.45
C ASP A 68 3.83 2.41 -10.14
N ALA A 69 4.05 3.09 -9.02
CA ALA A 69 3.59 2.62 -7.70
C ALA A 69 2.06 2.54 -7.65
N THR A 70 1.38 3.53 -8.21
CA THR A 70 -0.09 3.55 -8.30
C THR A 70 -0.61 2.37 -9.13
N ALA A 71 0.01 2.10 -10.27
CA ALA A 71 -0.35 0.96 -11.12
C ALA A 71 -0.10 -0.37 -10.40
N TRP A 72 1.01 -0.50 -9.69
CA TRP A 72 1.35 -1.71 -8.94
C TRP A 72 0.28 -2.06 -7.91
N ILE A 73 -0.08 -1.10 -7.06
CA ILE A 73 -1.07 -1.34 -6.00
C ILE A 73 -2.45 -1.61 -6.60
N LYS A 74 -2.82 -0.87 -7.62
CA LYS A 74 -4.11 -1.05 -8.31
C LYS A 74 -4.23 -2.46 -8.86
N ASP A 75 -3.22 -2.94 -9.58
CA ASP A 75 -3.23 -4.27 -10.18
C ASP A 75 -3.34 -5.37 -9.14
N HIS A 76 -2.60 -5.26 -8.02
CA HIS A 76 -2.64 -6.24 -6.94
C HIS A 76 -4.00 -6.25 -6.23
N LEU A 77 -4.58 -5.07 -5.98
CA LEU A 77 -5.87 -4.98 -5.30
C LEU A 77 -7.01 -5.46 -6.18
N GLU A 78 -7.04 -5.06 -7.45
CA GLU A 78 -8.06 -5.53 -8.39
C GLU A 78 -7.95 -7.03 -8.62
N GLY A 79 -6.73 -7.56 -8.74
CA GLY A 79 -6.49 -8.99 -8.86
C GLY A 79 -7.00 -9.78 -7.67
N ALA A 80 -6.85 -9.24 -6.46
CA ALA A 80 -7.37 -9.87 -5.25
C ALA A 80 -8.91 -9.86 -5.21
N ILE A 81 -9.53 -8.73 -5.54
CA ILE A 81 -11.00 -8.60 -5.55
C ILE A 81 -11.63 -9.52 -6.60
N ASP A 82 -11.01 -9.61 -7.79
CA ASP A 82 -11.53 -10.43 -8.89
C ASP A 82 -11.15 -11.92 -8.77
N GLY A 83 -10.23 -12.25 -7.87
CA GLY A 83 -9.73 -13.61 -7.68
C GLY A 83 -10.55 -14.41 -6.67
N ASP A 84 -10.03 -15.61 -6.36
CA ASP A 84 -10.69 -16.54 -5.43
C ASP A 84 -10.34 -16.26 -3.97
N ASP A 85 -9.29 -15.49 -3.71
CA ASP A 85 -8.85 -15.15 -2.36
C ASP A 85 -9.47 -13.85 -1.88
N ASP A 86 -9.72 -13.76 -0.57
CA ASP A 86 -10.21 -12.54 0.05
C ASP A 86 -9.09 -11.50 0.18
N LEU A 87 -9.43 -10.24 0.00
CA LEU A 87 -8.56 -9.13 0.38
C LEU A 87 -8.92 -8.73 1.82
N ILE A 88 -7.92 -8.81 2.69
CA ILE A 88 -8.07 -8.54 4.12
C ILE A 88 -7.33 -7.25 4.47
N ILE A 89 -7.99 -6.37 5.20
CA ILE A 89 -7.36 -5.21 5.82
C ILE A 89 -7.20 -5.46 7.33
N ARG A 90 -5.99 -5.26 7.82
CA ARG A 90 -5.67 -5.35 9.24
C ARG A 90 -5.44 -3.95 9.78
N THR A 91 -6.11 -3.62 10.89
CA THR A 91 -5.99 -2.32 11.56
C THR A 91 -5.70 -2.53 13.05
N GLU A 92 -5.12 -1.54 13.70
CA GLU A 92 -4.88 -1.61 15.13
C GLU A 92 -6.17 -1.44 15.93
N LEU A 93 -6.22 -2.03 17.13
CA LEU A 93 -7.38 -1.94 18.03
C LEU A 93 -7.62 -0.52 18.53
N ASP A 94 -6.53 0.19 18.83
CA ASP A 94 -6.60 1.54 19.39
C ASP A 94 -6.47 2.58 18.29
N GLY A 95 -7.62 3.03 17.78
CA GLY A 95 -7.69 4.12 16.83
C GLY A 95 -7.18 3.83 15.44
N GLY A 96 -5.97 3.33 15.28
CA GLY A 96 -5.39 2.96 13.97
C GLY A 96 -5.39 4.08 12.94
N VAL A 97 -5.38 5.35 13.38
CA VAL A 97 -5.55 6.52 12.52
C VAL A 97 -4.22 7.25 12.37
N GLY A 98 -3.86 7.55 11.14
CA GLY A 98 -2.64 8.28 10.84
C GLY A 98 -2.75 9.78 11.09
N LYS A 99 -1.68 10.49 10.76
CA LYS A 99 -1.48 11.93 10.97
C LYS A 99 -2.65 12.81 10.54
N TYR A 100 -3.32 12.46 9.46
CA TYR A 100 -4.37 13.29 8.83
C TYR A 100 -5.75 12.66 8.99
N GLY A 101 -5.94 11.83 10.00
CA GLY A 101 -7.22 11.17 10.24
C GLY A 101 -7.53 10.03 9.29
N ARG A 102 -6.56 9.59 8.48
CA ARG A 102 -6.73 8.45 7.58
C ARG A 102 -6.50 7.16 8.34
N LEU A 103 -7.31 6.15 8.06
CA LEU A 103 -7.15 4.82 8.62
C LEU A 103 -5.84 4.22 8.11
N LEU A 104 -4.99 3.74 9.03
CA LEU A 104 -3.78 3.00 8.67
C LEU A 104 -4.14 1.52 8.46
N GLY A 105 -3.83 0.99 7.30
CA GLY A 105 -4.18 -0.38 6.95
C GLY A 105 -3.01 -1.20 6.46
N TRP A 106 -2.98 -2.46 6.88
CA TRP A 106 -2.09 -3.50 6.38
C TRP A 106 -2.93 -4.44 5.53
N LEU A 107 -2.53 -4.68 4.29
CA LEU A 107 -3.33 -5.41 3.31
C LEU A 107 -2.76 -6.80 3.06
N TYR A 108 -3.63 -7.80 3.09
CA TYR A 108 -3.25 -9.21 2.89
C TYR A 108 -4.18 -9.86 1.87
N ILE A 109 -3.62 -10.71 1.02
CA ILE A 109 -4.40 -11.52 0.07
C ILE A 109 -4.50 -12.93 0.62
N GLY A 110 -5.73 -13.38 0.92
CA GLY A 110 -5.97 -14.72 1.45
C GLY A 110 -5.22 -14.97 2.76
N ASP A 111 -4.54 -16.10 2.83
CA ASP A 111 -3.76 -16.51 4.01
C ASP A 111 -2.30 -16.07 3.95
N ALA A 112 -1.97 -15.11 3.08
CA ALA A 112 -0.59 -14.64 2.93
C ALA A 112 -0.02 -14.16 4.27
N ILE A 113 1.21 -14.54 4.55
CA ILE A 113 1.94 -14.11 5.75
C ILE A 113 2.52 -12.71 5.53
N VAL A 114 2.94 -12.42 4.30
CA VAL A 114 3.53 -11.13 3.92
C VAL A 114 2.45 -10.21 3.41
N SER A 115 2.39 -8.99 3.95
CA SER A 115 1.43 -7.99 3.51
C SER A 115 1.79 -7.42 2.13
N LEU A 116 0.81 -6.86 1.44
CA LEU A 116 1.08 -6.09 0.23
C LEU A 116 1.95 -4.86 0.53
N ASN A 117 1.83 -4.31 1.74
CA ASN A 117 2.67 -3.20 2.21
C ASN A 117 4.15 -3.58 2.12
N GLU A 118 4.52 -4.72 2.71
CA GLU A 118 5.89 -5.23 2.70
C GLU A 118 6.33 -5.61 1.29
N LYS A 119 5.45 -6.24 0.51
CA LYS A 119 5.73 -6.63 -0.87
C LYS A 119 6.02 -5.42 -1.75
N MET A 120 5.30 -4.32 -1.57
CA MET A 120 5.54 -3.08 -2.32
C MET A 120 6.97 -2.55 -2.12
N ILE A 121 7.46 -2.62 -0.89
CA ILE A 121 8.84 -2.22 -0.56
C ILE A 121 9.82 -3.19 -1.21
N ASP A 122 9.61 -4.49 -1.04
CA ASP A 122 10.50 -5.52 -1.58
C ASP A 122 10.59 -5.48 -3.10
N ASP A 123 9.49 -5.14 -3.77
CA ASP A 123 9.43 -5.01 -5.23
C ASP A 123 9.97 -3.68 -5.77
N GLY A 124 10.34 -2.74 -4.89
CA GLY A 124 10.97 -1.47 -5.28
C GLY A 124 10.02 -0.38 -5.73
N PHE A 125 8.77 -0.41 -5.28
CA PHE A 125 7.78 0.61 -5.62
C PHE A 125 7.53 1.60 -4.49
N ALA A 126 8.03 1.32 -3.30
CA ALA A 126 7.89 2.18 -2.13
C ALA A 126 9.10 2.08 -1.22
N TRP A 127 9.28 3.09 -0.40
CA TRP A 127 10.24 3.06 0.70
C TRP A 127 9.54 2.68 2.00
N ALA A 128 10.27 2.05 2.91
CA ALA A 128 9.80 1.85 4.28
C ALA A 128 9.60 3.22 4.96
N TYR A 129 8.50 3.40 5.67
CA TYR A 129 8.14 4.67 6.27
C TYR A 129 7.54 4.46 7.67
N ASP A 130 8.05 5.21 8.65
CA ASP A 130 7.63 5.12 10.05
C ASP A 130 6.85 6.35 10.53
N GLY A 131 6.52 7.28 9.63
CA GLY A 131 5.85 8.54 9.97
C GLY A 131 6.81 9.71 10.16
N GLY A 132 8.12 9.47 10.09
CA GLY A 132 9.15 10.49 10.25
C GLY A 132 9.50 11.21 8.94
N LYS A 133 10.79 11.32 8.67
CA LYS A 133 11.30 11.97 7.47
C LYS A 133 11.11 11.05 6.25
N LYS A 134 10.61 11.61 5.17
CA LYS A 134 10.42 10.89 3.91
C LYS A 134 11.75 10.67 3.18
N ASN A 135 11.92 9.45 2.66
CA ASN A 135 13.02 9.11 1.77
C ASN A 135 12.72 9.66 0.36
N LYS A 136 13.76 10.12 -0.33
CA LYS A 136 13.66 10.61 -1.71
C LYS A 136 14.73 9.99 -2.61
N ASP A 137 15.27 8.85 -2.22
CA ASP A 137 16.27 8.13 -3.01
C ASP A 137 15.58 7.30 -4.11
N PHE A 138 15.31 7.95 -5.23
CA PHE A 138 14.66 7.32 -6.38
C PHE A 138 15.52 6.22 -6.99
N GLU A 139 16.85 6.38 -6.96
CA GLU A 139 17.77 5.38 -7.53
C GLU A 139 17.70 4.07 -6.76
N GLU A 140 17.51 4.12 -5.46
CA GLU A 140 17.29 2.91 -4.64
C GLU A 140 16.13 2.08 -5.18
N LEU A 141 14.99 2.72 -5.49
CA LEU A 141 13.83 2.04 -6.03
C LEU A 141 14.12 1.44 -7.41
N ARG A 142 14.77 2.20 -8.29
CA ARG A 142 15.14 1.71 -9.63
C ARG A 142 16.08 0.53 -9.57
N GLU A 143 17.05 0.58 -8.67
CA GLU A 143 18.03 -0.50 -8.47
C GLU A 143 17.36 -1.81 -8.08
N ILE A 144 16.45 -1.76 -7.09
CA ILE A 144 15.69 -2.93 -6.67
C ILE A 144 14.92 -3.52 -7.86
N ARG A 145 14.26 -2.67 -8.62
CA ARG A 145 13.47 -3.09 -9.77
C ARG A 145 14.29 -3.63 -10.92
N ARG A 146 15.48 -3.04 -11.17
CA ARG A 146 16.42 -3.58 -12.18
C ARG A 146 16.88 -4.98 -11.81
N ASN A 147 17.20 -5.19 -10.55
CA ASN A 147 17.66 -6.50 -10.05
C ASN A 147 16.58 -7.57 -10.19
N GLN A 148 15.31 -7.17 -10.19
CA GLN A 148 14.18 -8.08 -10.38
C GLN A 148 13.71 -8.16 -11.85
N GLY A 149 14.31 -7.37 -12.74
CA GLY A 149 13.91 -7.34 -14.14
C GLY A 149 12.59 -6.60 -14.41
N THR A 150 12.15 -5.75 -13.48
CA THR A 150 10.87 -5.04 -13.58
C THR A 150 11.01 -3.56 -13.93
N TYR A 151 12.22 -3.10 -14.15
CA TYR A 151 12.49 -1.71 -14.57
C TYR A 151 13.45 -1.70 -15.75
N VAL A 152 13.06 -0.94 -16.76
CA VAL A 152 13.90 -0.70 -17.94
C VAL A 152 14.17 0.80 -18.00
N ASP A 153 15.46 1.17 -18.02
CA ASP A 153 15.83 2.58 -18.14
C ASP A 153 15.33 3.14 -19.48
N PRO A 154 14.85 4.40 -19.50
CA PRO A 154 14.45 5.02 -20.75
C PRO A 154 15.62 5.07 -21.72
N THR A 155 15.38 4.70 -22.97
CA THR A 155 16.34 4.87 -24.03
C THR A 155 16.21 6.27 -24.61
N ASP A 156 17.33 6.93 -24.85
CA ASP A 156 17.36 8.25 -25.46
C ASP A 156 16.86 8.25 -26.90
#